data_ff79a4589923ddbdd142572475f7ac28
#
_entry.id   ff79a4589923ddbdd142572475f7ac28
#
_cell.length_a   1.000
_cell.length_b   1.000
_cell.length_c   1.000
_cell.angle_alpha   90.00
_cell.angle_beta   90.00
_cell.angle_gamma   90.00
#
_symmetry.space_group_name_H-M   'P 1'
#
loop_
_entity.id
_entity.type
_entity.pdbx_description
1 polymer ?
#
loop_
_entity_poly.entity_id
_entity_poly.type
_entity_poly.pdbx_seq_one_letter_code
_entity_poly.pdbx_strand_id
1 'polypeptide(L)'
;MSKRIILCSDGTWNAPAGFDSNSAGTNVWKLYCAVPDTPEQLKFYDSGVGTRGNPIDHLVGGAIGQGLFDKVQDCYSYLSHVHDPGDSIYLFGFSRGAYTARSVGGMIAAFGVPTKNLSNATTSEIFAAYRERDHQKRQTMKAKLTDSYGLQPVTIAMIGVWDTVGALGIPGAIFRLFNENEYGFLDTKLSDCVAKAYHAISIDERRAAFQPTLWTDPADGSLLKNSERVEQVWFTGVHCDVGGSYSEAQLANITLGWMMHKAVENGIELLPSAEPYLTIDVPNHIGPTHDEWKLVPYGVPKHREIPAGAHLANSVFLRWTDTNAGYRPENLTAKDSGEILTVYQTTQVLPYKKPVWV
;
A
#
# COMPACT_ATOMS: atom_id res chain seq x y z
N MET A 1 -4.77 5.60 28.38
CA MET A 1 -4.25 4.37 27.77
C MET A 1 -3.84 4.72 26.35
N SER A 2 -2.72 4.19 25.87
CA SER A 2 -2.34 4.39 24.45
C SER A 2 -3.33 3.66 23.55
N LYS A 3 -3.77 4.31 22.48
CA LYS A 3 -4.69 3.74 21.51
C LYS A 3 -3.97 3.42 20.19
N ARG A 4 -4.64 2.67 19.36
CA ARG A 4 -4.21 2.34 17.99
C ARG A 4 -4.98 3.23 17.02
N ILE A 5 -4.28 3.83 16.08
CA ILE A 5 -4.88 4.70 15.05
C ILE A 5 -4.59 4.07 13.69
N ILE A 6 -5.62 3.58 13.03
CA ILE A 6 -5.54 2.83 11.79
C ILE A 6 -6.08 3.67 10.63
N LEU A 7 -5.21 4.02 9.69
CA LEU A 7 -5.56 4.77 8.48
C LEU A 7 -5.56 3.83 7.28
N CYS A 8 -6.67 3.76 6.57
CA CYS A 8 -6.89 2.92 5.40
C CYS A 8 -7.15 3.79 4.17
N SER A 9 -6.21 3.84 3.23
CA SER A 9 -6.29 4.63 2.00
C SER A 9 -6.51 3.72 0.79
N ASP A 10 -7.64 3.86 0.11
CA ASP A 10 -8.01 2.98 -0.99
C ASP A 10 -7.51 3.46 -2.36
N GLY A 11 -7.44 2.53 -3.31
CA GLY A 11 -7.06 2.79 -4.68
C GLY A 11 -8.07 3.67 -5.42
N THR A 12 -7.61 4.36 -6.46
CA THR A 12 -8.48 5.19 -7.30
C THR A 12 -9.54 4.33 -8.01
N TRP A 13 -10.74 4.85 -8.12
CA TRP A 13 -11.94 4.18 -8.64
C TRP A 13 -12.50 3.07 -7.74
N ASN A 14 -11.87 2.80 -6.62
CA ASN A 14 -12.36 1.83 -5.67
C ASN A 14 -13.28 2.55 -4.67
N ALA A 15 -14.53 2.14 -4.67
CA ALA A 15 -15.53 2.54 -3.71
C ALA A 15 -15.79 1.38 -2.74
N PRO A 16 -16.38 1.65 -1.55
CA PRO A 16 -16.85 0.60 -0.66
C PRO A 16 -17.72 -0.43 -1.40
N ALA A 17 -17.62 -1.69 -1.01
CA ALA A 17 -18.46 -2.76 -1.55
C ALA A 17 -19.95 -2.38 -1.43
N GLY A 18 -20.70 -2.51 -2.53
CA GLY A 18 -22.11 -2.08 -2.60
C GLY A 18 -22.32 -0.76 -3.36
N PHE A 19 -21.29 0.02 -3.66
CA PHE A 19 -21.38 1.19 -4.54
C PHE A 19 -21.43 0.80 -6.02
N ASP A 20 -20.75 -0.33 -6.37
CA ASP A 20 -20.83 -0.98 -7.68
C ASP A 20 -21.25 -2.43 -7.45
N SER A 21 -22.32 -2.88 -8.10
CA SER A 21 -22.90 -4.21 -7.91
C SER A 21 -21.97 -5.38 -8.24
N ASN A 22 -20.84 -5.11 -8.93
CA ASN A 22 -19.87 -6.11 -9.37
C ASN A 22 -18.56 -6.10 -8.59
N SER A 23 -18.37 -5.22 -7.61
CA SER A 23 -17.14 -5.15 -6.82
C SER A 23 -17.28 -5.86 -5.47
N ALA A 24 -16.40 -6.84 -5.22
CA ALA A 24 -16.28 -7.49 -3.90
C ALA A 24 -15.56 -6.63 -2.85
N GLY A 25 -15.19 -5.38 -3.19
CA GLY A 25 -14.38 -4.50 -2.38
C GLY A 25 -12.89 -4.85 -2.39
N THR A 26 -12.06 -3.86 -2.16
CA THR A 26 -10.60 -4.01 -2.06
C THR A 26 -10.18 -4.67 -0.75
N ASN A 27 -8.94 -5.14 -0.68
CA ASN A 27 -8.36 -5.64 0.55
C ASN A 27 -8.25 -4.55 1.64
N VAL A 28 -8.05 -3.30 1.25
CA VAL A 28 -8.07 -2.15 2.18
C VAL A 28 -9.45 -1.98 2.80
N TRP A 29 -10.51 -2.03 1.98
CA TRP A 29 -11.88 -1.96 2.47
C TRP A 29 -12.24 -3.14 3.39
N LYS A 30 -11.87 -4.37 2.99
CA LYS A 30 -12.13 -5.58 3.80
C LYS A 30 -11.39 -5.52 5.14
N LEU A 31 -10.12 -5.06 5.15
CA LEU A 31 -9.36 -4.86 6.38
C LEU A 31 -10.03 -3.79 7.26
N TYR A 32 -10.41 -2.64 6.69
CA TYR A 32 -11.11 -1.59 7.43
C TYR A 32 -12.40 -2.10 8.08
N CYS A 33 -13.19 -2.90 7.35
CA CYS A 33 -14.41 -3.51 7.89
C CYS A 33 -14.12 -4.54 9.00
N ALA A 34 -12.99 -5.22 8.93
CA ALA A 34 -12.58 -6.22 9.91
C ALA A 34 -11.97 -5.64 11.20
N VAL A 35 -11.56 -4.37 11.17
CA VAL A 35 -11.04 -3.66 12.35
C VAL A 35 -12.20 -3.12 13.17
N PRO A 36 -12.33 -3.41 14.50
CA PRO A 36 -13.30 -2.76 15.37
C PRO A 36 -13.00 -1.26 15.53
N ASP A 37 -14.03 -0.46 15.70
CA ASP A 37 -13.94 0.96 16.04
C ASP A 37 -14.30 1.15 17.51
N THR A 38 -13.30 1.37 18.35
CA THR A 38 -13.44 1.47 19.80
C THR A 38 -12.61 2.65 20.32
N PRO A 39 -12.78 3.10 21.57
CA PRO A 39 -11.91 4.13 22.15
C PRO A 39 -10.42 3.77 22.16
N GLU A 40 -10.09 2.47 22.20
CA GLU A 40 -8.72 1.94 22.21
C GLU A 40 -8.17 1.71 20.80
N GLN A 41 -9.04 1.71 19.77
CA GLN A 41 -8.65 1.42 18.40
C GLN A 41 -9.52 2.21 17.40
N LEU A 42 -9.03 3.39 17.03
CA LEU A 42 -9.69 4.28 16.08
C LEU A 42 -9.32 3.90 14.64
N LYS A 43 -10.27 4.03 13.73
CA LYS A 43 -10.03 3.76 12.32
C LYS A 43 -10.56 4.86 11.41
N PHE A 44 -9.86 5.11 10.34
CA PHE A 44 -10.23 6.06 9.30
C PHE A 44 -10.10 5.41 7.92
N TYR A 45 -11.11 5.61 7.09
CA TYR A 45 -11.09 5.14 5.71
C TYR A 45 -11.18 6.31 4.75
N ASP A 46 -10.21 6.37 3.86
CA ASP A 46 -10.19 7.33 2.78
C ASP A 46 -10.45 6.62 1.45
N SER A 47 -11.58 6.93 0.82
CA SER A 47 -11.95 6.36 -0.47
C SER A 47 -11.04 6.88 -1.58
N GLY A 48 -10.75 6.03 -2.56
CA GLY A 48 -9.90 6.39 -3.69
C GLY A 48 -10.36 7.64 -4.44
N VAL A 49 -9.42 8.32 -5.10
CA VAL A 49 -9.70 9.47 -5.96
C VAL A 49 -10.62 9.04 -7.12
N GLY A 50 -11.62 9.85 -7.48
CA GLY A 50 -12.47 9.61 -8.65
C GLY A 50 -13.78 8.86 -8.39
N THR A 51 -14.16 8.64 -7.12
CA THR A 51 -15.46 8.03 -6.76
C THR A 51 -16.65 8.98 -6.97
N ARG A 52 -16.41 10.25 -7.30
CA ARG A 52 -17.45 11.25 -7.62
C ARG A 52 -17.19 11.84 -9.00
N GLY A 53 -18.05 11.55 -9.99
CA GLY A 53 -18.01 12.15 -11.33
C GLY A 53 -17.72 11.17 -12.47
N ASN A 54 -17.72 11.68 -13.70
CA ASN A 54 -17.54 10.89 -14.92
C ASN A 54 -16.06 10.45 -15.07
N PRO A 55 -15.78 9.16 -15.31
CA PRO A 55 -14.40 8.64 -15.40
C PRO A 55 -13.49 9.36 -16.41
N ILE A 56 -14.06 9.88 -17.49
CA ILE A 56 -13.30 10.46 -18.60
C ILE A 56 -12.83 11.89 -18.28
N ASP A 57 -13.59 12.66 -17.52
CA ASP A 57 -13.28 14.07 -17.23
C ASP A 57 -12.11 14.22 -16.24
N HIS A 58 -11.79 13.16 -15.48
CA HIS A 58 -10.68 13.16 -14.51
C HIS A 58 -9.36 12.63 -15.09
N LEU A 59 -9.36 12.04 -16.28
CA LEU A 59 -8.14 11.54 -16.95
C LEU A 59 -7.32 12.65 -17.62
N VAL A 60 -7.88 13.84 -17.78
CA VAL A 60 -7.25 14.95 -18.50
C VAL A 60 -6.79 16.02 -17.51
N GLY A 61 -5.50 16.04 -17.22
CA GLY A 61 -4.78 17.16 -16.61
C GLY A 61 -4.93 17.33 -15.09
N GLY A 62 -3.83 17.44 -14.36
CA GLY A 62 -3.69 18.03 -13.01
C GLY A 62 -4.58 17.52 -11.86
N ALA A 63 -5.82 17.19 -12.15
CA ALA A 63 -6.83 16.82 -11.15
C ALA A 63 -6.50 15.54 -10.38
N ILE A 64 -5.83 14.56 -11.00
CA ILE A 64 -5.45 13.30 -10.33
C ILE A 64 -4.38 13.55 -9.28
N GLY A 65 -3.40 14.40 -9.59
CA GLY A 65 -2.34 14.73 -8.66
C GLY A 65 -2.82 15.55 -7.47
N GLN A 66 -3.69 16.53 -7.72
CA GLN A 66 -4.30 17.32 -6.66
C GLN A 66 -5.13 16.43 -5.74
N GLY A 67 -5.96 15.53 -6.28
CA GLY A 67 -6.74 14.60 -5.48
C GLY A 67 -5.89 13.67 -4.60
N LEU A 68 -4.68 13.26 -5.05
CA LEU A 68 -3.74 12.50 -4.22
C LEU A 68 -3.21 13.34 -3.05
N PHE A 69 -2.89 14.60 -3.30
CA PHE A 69 -2.40 15.52 -2.27
C PHE A 69 -3.46 15.83 -1.21
N ASP A 70 -4.70 15.99 -1.63
CA ASP A 70 -5.83 16.18 -0.72
C ASP A 70 -5.99 14.97 0.20
N LYS A 71 -5.87 13.74 -0.35
CA LYS A 71 -5.94 12.49 0.41
C LYS A 71 -4.82 12.36 1.46
N VAL A 72 -3.59 12.74 1.12
CA VAL A 72 -2.48 12.77 2.09
C VAL A 72 -2.79 13.75 3.22
N GLN A 73 -3.33 14.92 2.90
CA GLN A 73 -3.69 15.94 3.90
C GLN A 73 -4.88 15.49 4.75
N ASP A 74 -5.92 14.86 4.18
CA ASP A 74 -7.07 14.35 4.92
C ASP A 74 -6.64 13.31 5.96
N CYS A 75 -5.81 12.32 5.55
CA CYS A 75 -5.26 11.32 6.45
C CYS A 75 -4.41 11.93 7.58
N TYR A 76 -3.52 12.85 7.23
CA TYR A 76 -2.65 13.50 8.22
C TYR A 76 -3.45 14.43 9.13
N SER A 77 -4.45 15.12 8.63
CA SER A 77 -5.34 15.97 9.42
C SER A 77 -6.13 15.13 10.44
N TYR A 78 -6.75 14.02 9.99
CA TYR A 78 -7.42 13.10 10.91
C TYR A 78 -6.48 12.62 12.01
N LEU A 79 -5.30 12.10 11.63
CA LEU A 79 -4.29 11.66 12.59
C LEU A 79 -3.94 12.75 13.60
N SER A 80 -3.72 13.98 13.14
CA SER A 80 -3.36 15.11 14.00
C SER A 80 -4.42 15.45 15.05
N HIS A 81 -5.70 15.24 14.73
CA HIS A 81 -6.81 15.53 15.65
C HIS A 81 -7.06 14.43 16.68
N VAL A 82 -6.65 13.19 16.40
CA VAL A 82 -6.96 12.05 17.27
C VAL A 82 -5.75 11.49 18.01
N HIS A 83 -4.55 11.85 17.62
CA HIS A 83 -3.31 11.32 18.17
C HIS A 83 -2.94 11.96 19.52
N ASP A 84 -2.66 11.09 20.49
CA ASP A 84 -2.05 11.47 21.77
C ASP A 84 -0.65 10.83 21.90
N PRO A 85 0.25 11.43 22.70
CA PRO A 85 1.57 10.84 22.91
C PRO A 85 1.51 9.40 23.43
N GLY A 86 2.22 8.51 22.74
CA GLY A 86 2.25 7.09 23.06
C GLY A 86 1.30 6.22 22.23
N ASP A 87 0.45 6.81 21.38
CA ASP A 87 -0.41 6.07 20.48
C ASP A 87 0.38 5.36 19.38
N SER A 88 -0.16 4.23 18.91
CA SER A 88 0.42 3.44 17.83
C SER A 88 -0.27 3.75 16.51
N ILE A 89 0.50 4.07 15.48
CA ILE A 89 0.01 4.47 14.16
C ILE A 89 0.18 3.32 13.18
N TYR A 90 -0.88 3.00 12.43
CA TYR A 90 -0.91 1.97 11.39
C TYR A 90 -1.45 2.56 10.09
N LEU A 91 -0.71 2.38 9.01
CA LEU A 91 -1.06 2.93 7.70
C LEU A 91 -1.24 1.79 6.71
N PHE A 92 -2.41 1.72 6.07
CA PHE A 92 -2.69 0.73 5.04
C PHE A 92 -3.10 1.40 3.74
N GLY A 93 -2.75 0.75 2.62
CA GLY A 93 -3.16 1.28 1.33
C GLY A 93 -3.02 0.31 0.17
N PHE A 94 -3.80 0.54 -0.88
CA PHE A 94 -3.73 -0.20 -2.14
C PHE A 94 -3.51 0.75 -3.32
N SER A 95 -2.65 0.36 -4.28
CA SER A 95 -2.47 1.14 -5.51
C SER A 95 -2.00 2.58 -5.22
N ARG A 96 -2.74 3.60 -5.66
CA ARG A 96 -2.52 5.01 -5.32
C ARG A 96 -2.79 5.30 -3.85
N GLY A 97 -3.70 4.57 -3.20
CA GLY A 97 -3.86 4.62 -1.74
C GLY A 97 -2.64 4.09 -0.99
N ALA A 98 -1.94 3.09 -1.53
CA ALA A 98 -0.65 2.66 -0.99
C ALA A 98 0.39 3.79 -1.05
N TYR A 99 0.36 4.56 -2.13
CA TYR A 99 1.19 5.74 -2.27
C TYR A 99 0.80 6.85 -1.28
N THR A 100 -0.51 7.06 -1.05
CA THR A 100 -1.02 7.97 0.01
C THR A 100 -0.51 7.53 1.38
N ALA A 101 -0.67 6.27 1.77
CA ALA A 101 -0.22 5.74 3.05
C ALA A 101 1.29 5.95 3.26
N ARG A 102 2.11 5.68 2.23
CA ARG A 102 3.56 5.92 2.27
C ARG A 102 3.91 7.41 2.38
N SER A 103 3.17 8.27 1.68
CA SER A 103 3.37 9.72 1.75
C SER A 103 3.02 10.31 3.11
N VAL A 104 1.94 9.83 3.73
CA VAL A 104 1.59 10.15 5.14
C VAL A 104 2.72 9.72 6.06
N GLY A 105 3.25 8.50 5.87
CA GLY A 105 4.42 8.01 6.61
C GLY A 105 5.65 8.92 6.43
N GLY A 106 5.93 9.36 5.21
CA GLY A 106 7.02 10.31 4.91
C GLY A 106 6.81 11.69 5.54
N MET A 107 5.57 12.17 5.55
CA MET A 107 5.20 13.45 6.20
C MET A 107 5.38 13.37 7.72
N ILE A 108 4.94 12.27 8.35
CA ILE A 108 5.16 11.98 9.77
C ILE A 108 6.66 11.90 10.07
N ALA A 109 7.44 11.20 9.26
CA ALA A 109 8.89 11.09 9.44
C ALA A 109 9.61 12.44 9.35
N ALA A 110 9.18 13.29 8.43
CA ALA A 110 9.80 14.60 8.21
C ALA A 110 9.43 15.63 9.28
N PHE A 111 8.16 15.63 9.73
CA PHE A 111 7.61 16.70 10.58
C PHE A 111 7.03 16.21 11.91
N GLY A 112 6.83 14.91 12.10
CA GLY A 112 6.11 14.39 13.27
C GLY A 112 4.61 14.64 13.18
N VAL A 113 3.97 14.85 14.33
CA VAL A 113 2.54 15.16 14.44
C VAL A 113 2.36 16.45 15.26
N PRO A 114 1.54 17.42 14.83
CA PRO A 114 1.28 18.66 15.58
C PRO A 114 0.44 18.36 16.82
N THR A 115 0.70 19.12 17.89
CA THR A 115 0.02 18.95 19.20
C THR A 115 -0.79 20.17 19.63
N LYS A 116 -0.72 21.27 18.89
CA LYS A 116 -1.46 22.51 19.18
C LYS A 116 -1.88 23.22 17.90
N ASN A 117 -2.89 24.06 17.99
CA ASN A 117 -3.42 24.88 16.89
C ASN A 117 -3.87 24.02 15.68
N LEU A 118 -4.53 22.89 15.96
CA LEU A 118 -4.93 21.92 14.94
C LEU A 118 -6.01 22.51 14.04
N SER A 119 -5.77 22.48 12.73
CA SER A 119 -6.72 22.92 11.71
C SER A 119 -6.31 22.41 10.32
N ASN A 120 -7.19 22.51 9.34
CA ASN A 120 -6.85 22.22 7.95
C ASN A 120 -5.73 23.14 7.43
N ALA A 121 -5.68 24.40 7.89
CA ALA A 121 -4.60 25.33 7.53
C ALA A 121 -3.25 24.82 8.06
N THR A 122 -3.21 24.34 9.30
CA THR A 122 -2.00 23.72 9.90
C THR A 122 -1.49 22.56 9.06
N THR A 123 -2.40 21.65 8.67
CA THR A 123 -2.06 20.52 7.80
C THR A 123 -1.51 20.99 6.45
N SER A 124 -2.14 21.99 5.84
CA SER A 124 -1.72 22.52 4.52
C SER A 124 -0.35 23.20 4.59
N GLU A 125 -0.05 23.92 5.66
CA GLU A 125 1.28 24.53 5.88
C GLU A 125 2.37 23.48 6.07
N ILE A 126 2.10 22.43 6.87
CA ILE A 126 3.04 21.31 7.05
C ILE A 126 3.23 20.57 5.73
N PHE A 127 2.15 20.33 4.97
CA PHE A 127 2.22 19.68 3.66
C PHE A 127 3.01 20.52 2.65
N ALA A 128 2.83 21.86 2.64
CA ALA A 128 3.63 22.75 1.81
C ALA A 128 5.13 22.67 2.13
N ALA A 129 5.47 22.60 3.42
CA ALA A 129 6.85 22.41 3.86
C ALA A 129 7.40 21.02 3.52
N TYR A 130 6.56 19.98 3.56
CA TYR A 130 6.94 18.63 3.14
C TYR A 130 7.29 18.57 1.64
N ARG A 131 6.59 19.34 0.81
CA ARG A 131 6.85 19.46 -0.63
C ARG A 131 8.07 20.32 -0.97
N GLU A 132 8.60 21.11 -0.03
CA GLU A 132 9.77 21.95 -0.29
C GLU A 132 11.01 21.10 -0.54
N ARG A 133 11.70 21.35 -1.66
CA ARG A 133 12.87 20.58 -2.11
C ARG A 133 14.19 21.12 -1.61
N ASP A 134 14.25 22.43 -1.45
CA ASP A 134 15.41 23.05 -0.86
C ASP A 134 15.52 22.61 0.61
N HIS A 135 16.57 21.85 0.90
CA HIS A 135 16.78 21.27 2.23
C HIS A 135 16.88 22.37 3.31
N GLN A 136 17.62 23.46 3.03
CA GLN A 136 17.81 24.54 4.01
C GLN A 136 16.48 25.27 4.27
N LYS A 137 15.74 25.56 3.21
CA LYS A 137 14.42 26.19 3.31
C LYS A 137 13.43 25.31 4.05
N ARG A 138 13.39 23.99 3.75
CA ARG A 138 12.56 23.02 4.45
C ARG A 138 12.88 22.95 5.94
N GLN A 139 14.17 22.97 6.33
CA GLN A 139 14.58 23.00 7.74
C GLN A 139 14.13 24.30 8.45
N THR A 140 14.25 25.43 7.77
CA THR A 140 13.77 26.72 8.29
C THR A 140 12.24 26.70 8.48
N MET A 141 11.50 26.15 7.53
CA MET A 141 10.04 25.98 7.64
C MET A 141 9.70 25.04 8.80
N LYS A 142 10.40 23.89 8.92
CA LYS A 142 10.19 22.94 10.01
C LYS A 142 10.37 23.58 11.38
N ALA A 143 11.42 24.39 11.58
CA ALA A 143 11.64 25.08 12.85
C ALA A 143 10.46 26.00 13.20
N LYS A 144 10.00 26.84 12.26
CA LYS A 144 8.84 27.73 12.46
C LYS A 144 7.56 26.94 12.77
N LEU A 145 7.30 25.86 12.03
CA LEU A 145 6.12 25.01 12.23
C LEU A 145 6.17 24.29 13.59
N THR A 146 7.37 23.89 14.04
CA THR A 146 7.56 23.30 15.37
C THR A 146 7.19 24.28 16.47
N ASP A 147 7.65 25.54 16.38
CA ASP A 147 7.29 26.58 17.33
C ASP A 147 5.79 26.88 17.33
N SER A 148 5.18 26.95 16.14
CA SER A 148 3.76 27.30 15.97
C SER A 148 2.82 26.17 16.36
N TYR A 149 3.14 24.93 16.00
CA TYR A 149 2.22 23.78 16.07
C TYR A 149 2.68 22.69 17.02
N GLY A 150 3.87 22.80 17.62
CA GLY A 150 4.39 21.81 18.59
C GLY A 150 4.59 20.44 17.95
N LEU A 151 5.28 20.38 16.79
CA LEU A 151 5.54 19.14 16.09
C LEU A 151 6.33 18.17 16.96
N GLN A 152 5.78 16.97 17.17
CA GLN A 152 6.39 15.91 17.97
C GLN A 152 6.79 14.73 17.07
N PRO A 153 8.02 14.23 17.19
CA PRO A 153 8.40 12.99 16.51
C PRO A 153 7.59 11.82 17.07
N VAL A 154 7.13 10.96 16.17
CA VAL A 154 6.35 9.76 16.54
C VAL A 154 6.85 8.56 15.76
N THR A 155 6.58 7.36 16.29
CA THR A 155 6.88 6.08 15.61
C THR A 155 5.62 5.57 14.94
N ILE A 156 5.77 5.08 13.70
CA ILE A 156 4.74 4.35 12.98
C ILE A 156 4.93 2.88 13.27
N ALA A 157 3.95 2.24 13.91
CA ALA A 157 4.03 0.83 14.29
C ALA A 157 4.09 -0.07 13.05
N MET A 158 3.27 0.24 12.01
CA MET A 158 3.23 -0.57 10.79
C MET A 158 2.78 0.24 9.58
N ILE A 159 3.40 -0.03 8.43
CA ILE A 159 2.88 0.32 7.10
C ILE A 159 2.63 -0.99 6.34
N GLY A 160 1.38 -1.24 5.94
CA GLY A 160 0.97 -2.39 5.14
C GLY A 160 0.40 -1.96 3.80
N VAL A 161 1.02 -2.32 2.68
CA VAL A 161 0.57 -1.86 1.37
C VAL A 161 0.42 -3.01 0.37
N TRP A 162 -0.60 -2.88 -0.49
CA TRP A 162 -0.80 -3.76 -1.63
C TRP A 162 -0.44 -3.00 -2.90
N ASP A 163 0.45 -3.58 -3.64
CA ASP A 163 0.84 -3.25 -5.00
C ASP A 163 0.93 -1.74 -5.27
N THR A 164 1.84 -1.09 -4.55
CA THR A 164 2.12 0.35 -4.71
C THR A 164 2.55 0.62 -6.13
N VAL A 165 1.75 1.34 -6.87
CA VAL A 165 2.13 1.86 -8.19
C VAL A 165 2.44 3.35 -8.08
N GLY A 166 3.37 3.84 -8.90
CA GLY A 166 3.77 5.25 -8.84
C GLY A 166 2.57 6.20 -8.97
N ALA A 167 2.69 7.41 -8.42
CA ALA A 167 1.63 8.43 -8.37
C ALA A 167 0.93 8.67 -9.72
N LEU A 168 1.53 8.20 -10.76
CA LEU A 168 1.17 8.52 -12.13
C LEU A 168 0.45 7.40 -12.88
N GLY A 169 -0.01 6.31 -12.36
CA GLY A 169 -0.79 5.24 -13.03
C GLY A 169 -1.48 5.60 -14.36
N ILE A 170 -0.93 6.57 -15.04
CA ILE A 170 -1.39 7.28 -16.23
C ILE A 170 -0.68 6.67 -17.44
N PRO A 171 -1.39 6.34 -18.53
CA PRO A 171 -0.79 5.82 -19.75
C PRO A 171 0.38 6.68 -20.23
N GLY A 172 1.48 6.04 -20.67
CA GLY A 172 2.80 6.65 -20.94
C GLY A 172 2.86 7.93 -21.80
N ALA A 173 1.82 8.27 -22.57
CA ALA A 173 1.76 9.54 -23.30
C ALA A 173 1.43 10.73 -22.38
N ILE A 174 0.65 10.50 -21.33
CA ILE A 174 0.26 11.53 -20.35
C ILE A 174 1.33 11.65 -19.26
N PHE A 175 2.06 10.57 -18.95
CA PHE A 175 3.19 10.57 -18.02
C PHE A 175 4.28 11.61 -18.35
N ARG A 176 4.55 11.85 -19.63
CA ARG A 176 5.53 12.87 -20.07
C ARG A 176 5.09 14.32 -19.84
N LEU A 177 3.80 14.55 -19.58
CA LEU A 177 3.24 15.88 -19.32
C LEU A 177 3.26 16.23 -17.81
N PHE A 178 3.36 15.22 -16.93
CA PHE A 178 3.50 15.41 -15.49
C PHE A 178 4.98 15.29 -15.12
N ASN A 179 5.58 16.40 -14.78
CA ASN A 179 6.97 16.50 -14.38
C ASN A 179 7.26 15.55 -13.20
N GLU A 180 8.29 14.70 -13.34
CA GLU A 180 8.97 14.05 -12.18
C GLU A 180 9.25 15.08 -11.07
N ASN A 181 9.34 16.33 -11.46
CA ASN A 181 9.50 17.48 -10.61
C ASN A 181 8.34 17.76 -9.64
N GLU A 182 7.11 17.39 -9.91
CA GLU A 182 5.99 17.66 -8.98
C GLU A 182 5.78 16.55 -7.95
N TYR A 183 6.20 15.32 -8.25
CA TYR A 183 5.91 14.14 -7.42
C TYR A 183 7.15 13.44 -6.85
N GLY A 184 8.34 13.81 -7.27
CA GLY A 184 9.60 13.18 -6.83
C GLY A 184 10.00 13.44 -5.37
N PHE A 185 9.19 14.20 -4.61
CA PHE A 185 9.37 14.36 -3.16
C PHE A 185 8.69 13.23 -2.37
N LEU A 186 7.81 12.49 -3.02
CA LEU A 186 7.07 11.39 -2.39
C LEU A 186 8.00 10.18 -2.30
N ASP A 187 8.47 9.93 -1.09
CA ASP A 187 9.64 9.12 -0.82
C ASP A 187 9.38 7.62 -1.04
N THR A 188 10.20 6.98 -1.87
CA THR A 188 10.28 5.52 -1.96
C THR A 188 11.09 4.91 -0.83
N LYS A 189 11.79 5.74 -0.07
CA LYS A 189 12.66 5.37 1.03
C LYS A 189 11.84 5.04 2.27
N LEU A 190 12.24 4.01 2.98
CA LEU A 190 11.60 3.65 4.24
C LEU A 190 12.25 4.42 5.40
N SER A 191 11.52 5.34 5.99
CA SER A 191 12.01 6.15 7.12
C SER A 191 12.22 5.33 8.39
N ASP A 192 13.22 5.70 9.20
CA ASP A 192 13.58 4.98 10.43
C ASP A 192 12.49 5.01 11.51
N CYS A 193 11.57 5.97 11.46
CA CYS A 193 10.43 6.01 12.38
C CYS A 193 9.38 4.92 12.11
N VAL A 194 9.50 4.14 11.02
CA VAL A 194 8.62 3.02 10.70
C VAL A 194 9.18 1.75 11.31
N ALA A 195 8.47 1.16 12.26
CA ALA A 195 8.92 -0.06 12.93
C ALA A 195 8.78 -1.30 12.04
N LYS A 196 7.67 -1.44 11.31
CA LYS A 196 7.38 -2.57 10.42
C LYS A 196 6.79 -2.11 9.09
N ALA A 197 7.21 -2.73 7.99
CA ALA A 197 6.76 -2.40 6.64
C ALA A 197 6.52 -3.66 5.81
N TYR A 198 5.30 -3.80 5.25
CA TYR A 198 4.86 -4.97 4.51
C TYR A 198 4.29 -4.56 3.15
N HIS A 199 4.79 -5.17 2.09
CA HIS A 199 4.38 -4.88 0.72
C HIS A 199 4.02 -6.17 -0.03
N ALA A 200 2.74 -6.36 -0.34
CA ALA A 200 2.28 -7.40 -1.26
C ALA A 200 2.36 -6.88 -2.70
N ILE A 201 3.06 -7.59 -3.59
CA ILE A 201 3.39 -7.13 -4.94
C ILE A 201 2.88 -8.16 -5.97
N SER A 202 2.26 -7.72 -7.05
CA SER A 202 1.79 -8.61 -8.10
C SER A 202 2.91 -9.01 -9.07
N ILE A 203 2.92 -10.28 -9.48
CA ILE A 203 3.87 -10.83 -10.47
C ILE A 203 3.39 -10.53 -11.90
N ASP A 204 2.09 -10.73 -12.18
CA ASP A 204 1.57 -10.89 -13.52
C ASP A 204 1.09 -9.57 -14.17
N GLU A 205 1.20 -8.43 -13.45
CA GLU A 205 0.85 -7.12 -13.99
C GLU A 205 1.80 -6.69 -15.10
N ARG A 206 1.25 -6.41 -16.29
CA ARG A 206 2.03 -6.05 -17.48
C ARG A 206 1.69 -4.69 -18.09
N ARG A 207 0.81 -3.92 -17.47
CA ARG A 207 0.59 -2.52 -17.86
C ARG A 207 1.81 -1.69 -17.47
N ALA A 208 2.47 -1.04 -18.45
CA ALA A 208 3.71 -0.28 -18.23
C ALA A 208 3.55 0.84 -17.17
N ALA A 209 2.33 1.42 -17.06
CA ALA A 209 2.02 2.44 -16.07
C ALA A 209 1.88 1.89 -14.64
N PHE A 210 1.81 0.57 -14.46
CA PHE A 210 1.61 -0.11 -13.18
C PHE A 210 2.89 -0.77 -12.65
N GLN A 211 4.05 -0.23 -12.99
CA GLN A 211 5.30 -0.74 -12.41
C GLN A 211 5.33 -0.50 -10.89
N PRO A 212 5.76 -1.49 -10.09
CA PRO A 212 5.72 -1.39 -8.65
C PRO A 212 6.77 -0.43 -8.13
N THR A 213 6.42 0.31 -7.08
CA THR A 213 7.34 1.19 -6.36
C THR A 213 7.81 0.48 -5.09
N LEU A 214 8.93 -0.21 -5.19
CA LEU A 214 9.53 -0.94 -4.06
C LEU A 214 10.14 0.02 -3.05
N TRP A 215 10.29 -0.42 -1.80
CA TRP A 215 11.07 0.33 -0.81
C TRP A 215 12.57 0.17 -1.06
N THR A 216 13.27 1.30 -0.94
CA THR A 216 14.72 1.40 -1.09
C THR A 216 15.37 1.92 0.19
N ASP A 217 16.66 1.64 0.34
CA ASP A 217 17.48 2.15 1.43
C ASP A 217 17.63 3.69 1.31
N PRO A 218 17.39 4.44 2.39
CA PRO A 218 17.60 5.89 2.38
C PRO A 218 19.03 6.31 2.07
N ALA A 219 20.02 5.49 2.42
CA ALA A 219 21.43 5.86 2.31
C ALA A 219 21.96 5.80 0.88
N ASP A 220 21.65 4.72 0.14
CA ASP A 220 22.23 4.46 -1.17
C ASP A 220 21.22 4.23 -2.30
N GLY A 221 19.91 4.19 -1.97
CA GLY A 221 18.84 3.95 -2.93
C GLY A 221 18.74 2.49 -3.40
N SER A 222 19.52 1.57 -2.85
CA SER A 222 19.43 0.15 -3.15
C SER A 222 18.11 -0.45 -2.69
N LEU A 223 17.70 -1.58 -3.29
CA LEU A 223 16.49 -2.27 -2.91
C LEU A 223 16.63 -2.81 -1.47
N LEU A 224 15.67 -2.48 -0.60
CA LEU A 224 15.65 -3.04 0.75
C LEU A 224 15.44 -4.54 0.70
N LYS A 225 16.35 -5.28 1.32
CA LYS A 225 16.20 -6.71 1.53
C LYS A 225 15.18 -6.98 2.62
N ASN A 226 14.46 -8.09 2.47
CA ASN A 226 13.56 -8.55 3.53
C ASN A 226 14.32 -8.81 4.83
N SER A 227 13.69 -8.42 5.93
CA SER A 227 14.24 -8.49 7.29
C SER A 227 13.08 -8.54 8.28
N GLU A 228 13.37 -8.58 9.56
CA GLU A 228 12.31 -8.44 10.59
C GLU A 228 11.54 -7.12 10.50
N ARG A 229 12.13 -6.08 9.91
CA ARG A 229 11.52 -4.76 9.75
C ARG A 229 10.73 -4.61 8.45
N VAL A 230 11.17 -5.25 7.37
CA VAL A 230 10.63 -5.06 6.01
C VAL A 230 10.39 -6.41 5.37
N GLU A 231 9.18 -6.61 4.85
CA GLU A 231 8.88 -7.73 3.97
C GLU A 231 8.24 -7.22 2.67
N GLN A 232 8.91 -7.41 1.55
CA GLN A 232 8.41 -7.16 0.20
C GLN A 232 8.23 -8.51 -0.47
N VAL A 233 6.97 -8.93 -0.67
CA VAL A 233 6.63 -10.29 -1.08
C VAL A 233 5.81 -10.25 -2.36
N TRP A 234 6.21 -11.06 -3.34
CA TRP A 234 5.58 -11.19 -4.64
C TRP A 234 4.53 -12.30 -4.65
N PHE A 235 3.36 -12.01 -5.20
CA PHE A 235 2.21 -12.89 -5.26
C PHE A 235 1.75 -13.09 -6.69
N THR A 236 1.14 -14.25 -6.98
CA THR A 236 0.46 -14.54 -8.26
C THR A 236 -0.66 -13.54 -8.52
N GLY A 237 -0.84 -13.19 -9.77
CA GLY A 237 -1.95 -12.38 -10.27
C GLY A 237 -1.53 -10.96 -10.64
N VAL A 238 -2.48 -10.23 -11.24
CA VAL A 238 -2.33 -8.83 -11.62
C VAL A 238 -2.66 -7.92 -10.43
N HIS A 239 -2.62 -6.61 -10.65
CA HIS A 239 -2.83 -5.56 -9.65
C HIS A 239 -4.02 -5.81 -8.70
N CYS A 240 -5.19 -6.07 -9.26
CA CYS A 240 -6.40 -6.30 -8.47
C CYS A 240 -6.53 -7.74 -7.95
N ASP A 241 -5.80 -8.72 -8.51
CA ASP A 241 -5.67 -10.05 -7.89
C ASP A 241 -4.89 -9.99 -6.58
N VAL A 242 -4.03 -8.99 -6.42
CA VAL A 242 -3.27 -8.74 -5.18
C VAL A 242 -4.00 -7.76 -4.26
N GLY A 243 -4.58 -6.70 -4.81
CA GLY A 243 -5.21 -5.63 -4.02
C GLY A 243 -6.70 -5.80 -3.76
N GLY A 244 -7.34 -6.79 -4.38
CA GLY A 244 -8.80 -7.00 -4.32
C GLY A 244 -9.55 -6.19 -5.37
N SER A 245 -10.83 -6.29 -5.36
CA SER A 245 -11.93 -5.70 -6.13
C SER A 245 -12.65 -6.66 -7.07
N TYR A 246 -12.04 -7.73 -7.54
CA TYR A 246 -12.74 -8.74 -8.35
C TYR A 246 -13.70 -9.58 -7.50
N SER A 247 -14.76 -10.10 -8.13
CA SER A 247 -15.68 -11.07 -7.54
C SER A 247 -14.98 -12.39 -7.21
N GLU A 248 -14.07 -12.83 -8.10
CA GLU A 248 -13.22 -14.00 -7.93
C GLU A 248 -12.01 -13.64 -7.03
N ALA A 249 -12.23 -13.64 -5.73
CA ALA A 249 -11.29 -13.05 -4.78
C ALA A 249 -10.25 -14.01 -4.19
N GLN A 250 -10.12 -15.25 -4.72
CA GLN A 250 -9.25 -16.27 -4.11
C GLN A 250 -7.79 -15.80 -3.95
N LEU A 251 -7.19 -15.23 -5.01
CA LEU A 251 -5.82 -14.73 -4.96
C LEU A 251 -5.71 -13.50 -4.05
N ALA A 252 -6.66 -12.57 -4.15
CA ALA A 252 -6.70 -11.38 -3.29
C ALA A 252 -6.85 -11.73 -1.81
N ASN A 253 -7.63 -12.77 -1.50
CA ASN A 253 -7.81 -13.23 -0.12
C ASN A 253 -6.50 -13.78 0.48
N ILE A 254 -5.60 -14.37 -0.31
CA ILE A 254 -4.28 -14.81 0.17
C ILE A 254 -3.48 -13.60 0.67
N THR A 255 -3.41 -12.54 -0.11
CA THR A 255 -2.68 -11.33 0.25
C THR A 255 -3.34 -10.57 1.39
N LEU A 256 -4.68 -10.59 1.46
CA LEU A 256 -5.44 -10.01 2.58
C LEU A 256 -5.16 -10.77 3.88
N GLY A 257 -5.25 -12.10 3.86
CA GLY A 257 -4.96 -12.93 5.03
C GLY A 257 -3.53 -12.72 5.52
N TRP A 258 -2.54 -12.69 4.61
CA TRP A 258 -1.16 -12.39 4.97
C TRP A 258 -1.03 -11.04 5.68
N MET A 259 -1.63 -9.99 5.13
CA MET A 259 -1.57 -8.65 5.73
C MET A 259 -2.32 -8.58 7.07
N MET A 260 -3.47 -9.25 7.20
CA MET A 260 -4.22 -9.33 8.45
C MET A 260 -3.41 -10.06 9.55
N HIS A 261 -2.70 -11.15 9.20
CA HIS A 261 -1.77 -11.80 10.13
C HIS A 261 -0.67 -10.84 10.60
N LYS A 262 -0.07 -10.10 9.65
CA LYS A 262 0.93 -9.08 10.01
C LYS A 262 0.34 -7.97 10.87
N ALA A 263 -0.90 -7.56 10.63
CA ALA A 263 -1.59 -6.57 11.45
C ALA A 263 -1.79 -7.07 12.90
N VAL A 264 -2.25 -8.31 13.06
CA VAL A 264 -2.43 -8.93 14.38
C VAL A 264 -1.09 -9.13 15.10
N GLU A 265 -0.05 -9.62 14.41
CA GLU A 265 1.31 -9.76 14.96
C GLU A 265 1.87 -8.41 15.47
N ASN A 266 1.43 -7.30 14.90
CA ASN A 266 1.81 -5.95 15.30
C ASN A 266 0.79 -5.24 16.21
N GLY A 267 -0.19 -5.98 16.76
CA GLY A 267 -1.05 -5.51 17.83
C GLY A 267 -2.41 -4.95 17.41
N ILE A 268 -2.82 -5.06 16.13
CA ILE A 268 -4.18 -4.71 15.71
C ILE A 268 -5.14 -5.83 16.13
N GLU A 269 -6.26 -5.45 16.73
CA GLU A 269 -7.37 -6.36 17.00
C GLU A 269 -8.30 -6.42 15.78
N LEU A 270 -8.81 -7.61 15.48
CA LEU A 270 -9.75 -7.82 14.39
C LEU A 270 -11.07 -8.41 14.92
N LEU A 271 -12.16 -8.08 14.26
CA LEU A 271 -13.47 -8.66 14.51
C LEU A 271 -13.50 -10.15 14.12
N PRO A 272 -14.36 -10.97 14.73
CA PRO A 272 -14.54 -12.38 14.34
C PRO A 272 -14.87 -12.58 12.84
N SER A 273 -15.44 -11.58 12.18
CA SER A 273 -15.70 -11.58 10.74
C SER A 273 -14.43 -11.67 9.88
N ALA A 274 -13.24 -11.44 10.45
CA ALA A 274 -11.95 -11.62 9.78
C ALA A 274 -11.54 -13.11 9.67
N GLU A 275 -12.13 -14.02 10.46
CA GLU A 275 -11.72 -15.43 10.54
C GLU A 275 -11.62 -16.12 9.16
N PRO A 276 -12.54 -15.94 8.21
CA PRO A 276 -12.42 -16.56 6.88
C PRO A 276 -11.15 -16.17 6.12
N TYR A 277 -10.60 -14.99 6.38
CA TYR A 277 -9.36 -14.51 5.75
C TYR A 277 -8.11 -14.98 6.50
N LEU A 278 -8.24 -15.23 7.80
CA LEU A 278 -7.14 -15.69 8.65
C LEU A 278 -6.95 -17.22 8.62
N THR A 279 -7.90 -17.95 8.03
CA THR A 279 -7.89 -19.42 7.94
C THR A 279 -7.88 -19.92 6.50
N ILE A 280 -7.40 -19.11 5.56
CA ILE A 280 -7.37 -19.46 4.13
C ILE A 280 -6.52 -20.71 3.89
N ASP A 281 -7.12 -21.65 3.19
CA ASP A 281 -6.51 -22.93 2.82
C ASP A 281 -5.75 -22.87 1.49
N VAL A 282 -4.90 -23.88 1.30
CA VAL A 282 -4.05 -24.09 0.12
C VAL A 282 -4.81 -23.96 -1.23
N PRO A 283 -6.06 -24.46 -1.40
CA PRO A 283 -6.76 -24.37 -2.69
C PRO A 283 -6.91 -22.96 -3.28
N ASN A 284 -6.80 -21.90 -2.47
CA ASN A 284 -6.90 -20.54 -3.00
C ASN A 284 -5.79 -20.18 -4.00
N HIS A 285 -4.65 -20.87 -3.99
CA HIS A 285 -3.54 -20.63 -4.92
C HIS A 285 -3.91 -20.93 -6.40
N ILE A 286 -4.94 -21.71 -6.67
CA ILE A 286 -5.44 -22.03 -8.02
C ILE A 286 -6.59 -21.12 -8.47
N GLY A 287 -6.94 -20.11 -7.70
CA GLY A 287 -7.93 -19.11 -8.11
C GLY A 287 -7.62 -18.50 -9.48
N PRO A 288 -8.62 -18.04 -10.24
CA PRO A 288 -8.39 -17.45 -11.55
C PRO A 288 -7.47 -16.25 -11.47
N THR A 289 -6.61 -16.09 -12.49
CA THR A 289 -5.84 -14.88 -12.74
C THR A 289 -6.56 -14.06 -13.79
N HIS A 290 -6.57 -12.74 -13.58
CA HIS A 290 -7.14 -11.79 -14.53
C HIS A 290 -6.08 -11.21 -15.47
N ASP A 291 -6.52 -10.59 -16.56
CA ASP A 291 -5.67 -9.83 -17.47
C ASP A 291 -6.34 -8.51 -17.81
N GLU A 292 -5.83 -7.46 -17.22
CA GLU A 292 -6.31 -6.09 -17.40
C GLU A 292 -5.61 -5.34 -18.54
N TRP A 293 -4.59 -5.98 -19.14
CA TRP A 293 -3.86 -5.32 -20.21
C TRP A 293 -4.66 -5.30 -21.50
N LYS A 294 -4.70 -4.13 -22.14
CA LYS A 294 -5.22 -3.90 -23.48
C LYS A 294 -4.25 -3.01 -24.24
N LEU A 295 -4.06 -3.26 -25.54
CA LEU A 295 -3.14 -2.44 -26.36
C LEU A 295 -3.52 -0.95 -26.30
N VAL A 296 -4.80 -0.63 -26.31
CA VAL A 296 -5.33 0.71 -26.07
C VAL A 296 -6.11 0.65 -24.77
N PRO A 297 -5.78 1.48 -23.76
CA PRO A 297 -4.85 2.63 -23.79
C PRO A 297 -3.41 2.34 -23.32
N TYR A 298 -3.04 1.08 -23.00
CA TYR A 298 -1.81 0.80 -22.23
C TYR A 298 -0.54 0.63 -23.08
N GLY A 299 -0.67 0.52 -24.41
CA GLY A 299 0.47 0.32 -25.29
C GLY A 299 1.10 -1.07 -25.19
N VAL A 300 2.40 -1.17 -25.50
CA VAL A 300 3.15 -2.44 -25.44
C VAL A 300 3.21 -2.96 -24.00
N PRO A 301 2.94 -4.26 -23.76
CA PRO A 301 3.02 -4.83 -22.43
C PRO A 301 4.46 -4.78 -21.92
N LYS A 302 4.61 -4.48 -20.64
CA LYS A 302 5.90 -4.49 -19.95
C LYS A 302 5.80 -5.33 -18.69
N HIS A 303 6.30 -6.55 -18.78
CA HIS A 303 6.41 -7.41 -17.59
C HIS A 303 7.27 -6.75 -16.51
N ARG A 304 6.94 -7.04 -15.27
CA ARG A 304 7.69 -6.55 -14.11
C ARG A 304 9.01 -7.29 -13.99
N GLU A 305 10.06 -6.57 -13.67
CA GLU A 305 11.35 -7.16 -13.33
C GLU A 305 11.34 -7.62 -11.88
N ILE A 306 11.50 -8.93 -11.67
CA ILE A 306 11.56 -9.54 -10.34
C ILE A 306 13.04 -9.80 -10.03
N PRO A 307 13.63 -9.11 -9.04
CA PRO A 307 15.06 -9.25 -8.73
C PRO A 307 15.38 -10.66 -8.26
N ALA A 308 16.55 -11.16 -8.64
CA ALA A 308 17.09 -12.40 -8.06
C ALA A 308 17.19 -12.26 -6.53
N GLY A 309 16.80 -13.30 -5.80
CA GLY A 309 16.70 -13.26 -4.34
C GLY A 309 15.46 -12.55 -3.80
N ALA A 310 14.54 -12.08 -4.66
CA ALA A 310 13.24 -11.59 -4.22
C ALA A 310 12.46 -12.68 -3.48
N HIS A 311 11.61 -12.26 -2.56
CA HIS A 311 10.74 -13.16 -1.82
C HIS A 311 9.43 -13.39 -2.56
N LEU A 312 9.16 -14.63 -2.92
CA LEU A 312 7.87 -15.07 -3.46
C LEU A 312 7.04 -15.68 -2.33
N ALA A 313 5.73 -15.43 -2.34
CA ALA A 313 4.81 -16.16 -1.48
C ALA A 313 4.85 -17.67 -1.82
N ASN A 314 4.74 -18.54 -0.82
CA ASN A 314 4.69 -19.98 -1.07
C ASN A 314 3.50 -20.39 -1.94
N SER A 315 2.43 -19.58 -1.99
CA SER A 315 1.30 -19.77 -2.90
C SER A 315 1.71 -19.71 -4.38
N VAL A 316 2.73 -18.91 -4.73
CA VAL A 316 3.32 -18.88 -6.08
C VAL A 316 3.97 -20.22 -6.40
N PHE A 317 4.75 -20.75 -5.46
CA PHE A 317 5.41 -22.05 -5.60
C PHE A 317 4.39 -23.20 -5.69
N LEU A 318 3.36 -23.19 -4.84
CA LEU A 318 2.26 -24.18 -4.90
C LEU A 318 1.57 -24.17 -6.27
N ARG A 319 1.26 -22.97 -6.79
CA ARG A 319 0.67 -22.81 -8.12
C ARG A 319 1.62 -23.26 -9.24
N TRP A 320 2.92 -22.97 -9.11
CA TRP A 320 3.94 -23.38 -10.08
C TRP A 320 4.04 -24.91 -10.19
N THR A 321 3.93 -25.62 -9.05
CA THR A 321 4.03 -27.09 -8.99
C THR A 321 2.72 -27.79 -9.34
N ASP A 322 1.58 -27.08 -9.33
CA ASP A 322 0.32 -27.63 -9.73
C ASP A 322 0.23 -27.75 -11.26
N THR A 323 0.25 -28.97 -11.75
CA THR A 323 0.20 -29.26 -13.19
C THR A 323 -1.09 -28.82 -13.85
N ASN A 324 -2.20 -28.73 -13.09
CA ASN A 324 -3.50 -28.27 -13.60
C ASN A 324 -3.54 -26.75 -13.74
N ALA A 325 -2.75 -26.02 -12.95
CA ALA A 325 -2.69 -24.58 -13.02
C ALA A 325 -1.92 -24.07 -14.25
N GLY A 326 -0.94 -24.84 -14.74
CA GLY A 326 -0.12 -24.48 -15.90
C GLY A 326 0.62 -23.14 -15.78
N TYR A 327 0.83 -22.66 -14.55
CA TYR A 327 1.34 -21.31 -14.26
C TYR A 327 2.84 -21.19 -14.53
N ARG A 328 3.21 -20.41 -15.55
CA ARG A 328 4.60 -20.15 -15.97
C ARG A 328 4.73 -18.72 -16.48
N PRO A 329 4.75 -17.72 -15.59
CA PRO A 329 4.88 -16.32 -16.01
C PRO A 329 6.26 -16.05 -16.61
N GLU A 330 6.30 -15.27 -17.69
CA GLU A 330 7.50 -15.00 -18.50
C GLU A 330 8.58 -14.23 -17.71
N ASN A 331 8.19 -13.48 -16.69
CA ASN A 331 9.07 -12.66 -15.86
C ASN A 331 9.67 -13.40 -14.65
N LEU A 332 9.32 -14.64 -14.42
CA LEU A 332 10.07 -15.51 -13.52
C LEU A 332 11.16 -16.23 -14.33
N THR A 333 12.41 -16.06 -13.95
CA THR A 333 13.56 -16.62 -14.66
C THR A 333 13.74 -18.13 -14.43
N ALA A 334 13.03 -18.70 -13.46
CA ALA A 334 13.06 -20.12 -13.18
C ALA A 334 12.40 -20.94 -14.30
N LYS A 335 12.97 -22.07 -14.66
CA LYS A 335 12.43 -23.00 -15.68
C LYS A 335 11.62 -24.14 -15.06
N ASP A 336 11.96 -24.54 -13.85
CA ASP A 336 11.29 -25.60 -13.12
C ASP A 336 11.16 -25.27 -11.61
N SER A 337 10.48 -26.14 -10.86
CA SER A 337 10.23 -25.91 -9.44
C SER A 337 11.49 -25.94 -8.56
N GLY A 338 12.50 -26.68 -8.93
CA GLY A 338 13.78 -26.70 -8.23
C GLY A 338 14.56 -25.41 -8.44
N GLU A 339 14.54 -24.90 -9.69
CA GLU A 339 15.21 -23.66 -10.06
C GLU A 339 14.58 -22.43 -9.37
N ILE A 340 13.24 -22.40 -9.22
CA ILE A 340 12.56 -21.28 -8.54
C ILE A 340 13.03 -21.10 -7.09
N LEU A 341 13.35 -22.22 -6.39
CA LEU A 341 13.88 -22.19 -5.03
C LEU A 341 15.35 -21.74 -4.96
N THR A 342 16.09 -21.82 -6.06
CA THR A 342 17.49 -21.36 -6.14
C THR A 342 17.62 -19.91 -6.51
N VAL A 343 16.68 -19.39 -7.30
CA VAL A 343 16.68 -17.99 -7.77
C VAL A 343 16.00 -17.06 -6.77
N TYR A 344 14.90 -17.53 -6.15
CA TYR A 344 14.05 -16.72 -5.28
C TYR A 344 13.98 -17.29 -3.86
N GLN A 345 13.70 -16.41 -2.90
CA GLN A 345 13.38 -16.80 -1.54
C GLN A 345 11.88 -17.10 -1.41
N THR A 346 11.51 -17.96 -0.44
CA THR A 346 10.10 -18.27 -0.20
C THR A 346 9.63 -17.68 1.12
N THR A 347 8.54 -16.93 1.07
CA THR A 347 7.83 -16.46 2.26
C THR A 347 6.59 -17.34 2.48
N GLN A 348 6.48 -17.93 3.69
CA GLN A 348 5.34 -18.76 4.06
C GLN A 348 4.11 -17.87 4.28
N VAL A 349 3.10 -18.07 3.44
CA VAL A 349 1.81 -17.36 3.54
C VAL A 349 0.62 -18.32 3.62
N LEU A 350 0.79 -19.61 3.24
CA LEU A 350 -0.22 -20.65 3.32
C LEU A 350 0.37 -21.96 3.84
N PRO A 351 -0.37 -22.76 4.61
CA PRO A 351 -1.58 -22.37 5.34
C PRO A 351 -1.25 -21.36 6.44
N TYR A 352 -2.17 -20.48 6.76
CA TYR A 352 -2.00 -19.59 7.90
C TYR A 352 -2.13 -20.36 9.21
N LYS A 353 -1.23 -20.11 10.15
CA LYS A 353 -1.41 -20.59 11.51
C LYS A 353 -2.54 -19.78 12.15
N LYS A 354 -3.53 -20.47 12.78
CA LYS A 354 -4.58 -19.79 13.53
C LYS A 354 -3.94 -18.80 14.52
N PRO A 355 -4.35 -17.51 14.52
CA PRO A 355 -3.96 -16.62 15.59
C PRO A 355 -4.45 -17.18 16.91
N VAL A 356 -3.60 -17.17 17.92
CA VAL A 356 -4.04 -17.41 19.29
C VAL A 356 -4.75 -16.13 19.70
N TRP A 357 -6.07 -16.13 19.72
CA TRP A 357 -6.85 -15.02 20.26
C TRP A 357 -6.54 -14.93 21.76
N VAL A 358 -5.99 -13.82 22.20
CA VAL A 358 -5.75 -13.51 23.61
C VAL A 358 -7.03 -12.95 24.22
#